data_1a41d00c3d9ea32c15584a34cc94abcb
#
_entry.id   1a41d00c3d9ea32c15584a34cc94abcb
#
_cell.length_a   1.000
_cell.length_b   1.000
_cell.length_c   1.000
_cell.angle_alpha   90.00
_cell.angle_beta   90.00
_cell.angle_gamma   90.00
#
_symmetry.space_group_name_H-M   'P 1'
#
loop_
_entity.id
_entity.type
_entity.pdbx_description
1 polymer ?
#
loop_
_entity_poly.entity_id
_entity_poly.type
_entity_poly.pdbx_seq_one_letter_code
_entity_poly.pdbx_strand_id
1 'polypeptide(L)'
;EIPLLWRFHAVHHSVTRLWFINTGRFHFVDTFWSILLSQPLLYVLGAPLDVFLWVSATTAFIGILTHCNIETRTGYLDFIFNTPQLHRWHHSMRLEEGNRNYGENLMLWDRLFGTYYDDPSRRPPARIGIHEPMPARFRDQLVYPFRSPPAEESSPAE
;
A
#
# COMPACT_ATOMS: atom_id res chain seq x y z
N GLU A 1 3.51 11.42 -4.80
CA GLU A 1 3.59 10.18 -5.60
C GLU A 1 4.52 10.34 -6.80
N ILE A 2 5.14 9.23 -7.21
CA ILE A 2 5.88 9.13 -8.47
C ILE A 2 4.93 8.45 -9.47
N PRO A 3 4.43 9.13 -10.51
CA PRO A 3 3.38 8.59 -11.38
C PRO A 3 3.73 7.25 -12.04
N LEU A 4 5.01 7.07 -12.40
CA LEU A 4 5.47 5.83 -13.01
C LEU A 4 5.36 4.64 -12.04
N LEU A 5 5.73 4.83 -10.77
CA LEU A 5 5.65 3.78 -9.75
C LEU A 5 4.19 3.51 -9.36
N TRP A 6 3.39 4.57 -9.28
CA TRP A 6 1.96 4.46 -9.00
C TRP A 6 1.24 3.53 -9.96
N ARG A 7 1.57 3.57 -11.25
CA ARG A 7 0.93 2.69 -12.25
C ARG A 7 1.03 1.21 -11.90
N PHE A 8 2.10 0.78 -11.27
CA PHE A 8 2.29 -0.59 -10.80
C PHE A 8 1.60 -0.83 -9.46
N HIS A 9 1.73 0.11 -8.53
CA HIS A 9 1.14 0.03 -7.21
C HIS A 9 -0.40 0.18 -7.23
N ALA A 10 -0.95 0.85 -8.22
CA ALA A 10 -2.38 0.97 -8.44
C ALA A 10 -3.09 -0.40 -8.58
N VAL A 11 -2.38 -1.44 -9.03
CA VAL A 11 -2.90 -2.82 -9.04
C VAL A 11 -3.26 -3.27 -7.62
N HIS A 12 -2.40 -2.94 -6.64
CA HIS A 12 -2.66 -3.22 -5.23
C HIS A 12 -3.84 -2.41 -4.70
N HIS A 13 -3.88 -1.11 -4.98
CA HIS A 13 -4.93 -0.20 -4.53
C HIS A 13 -6.27 -0.37 -5.25
N SER A 14 -6.34 -1.09 -6.35
CA SER A 14 -7.57 -1.25 -7.14
C SER A 14 -8.64 -2.14 -6.48
N VAL A 15 -8.36 -2.69 -5.32
CA VAL A 15 -9.32 -3.47 -4.54
C VAL A 15 -10.39 -2.56 -3.93
N THR A 16 -11.65 -3.00 -3.99
CA THR A 16 -12.78 -2.29 -3.40
C THR A 16 -13.13 -2.75 -1.99
N ARG A 17 -12.41 -3.76 -1.51
CA ARG A 17 -12.54 -4.31 -0.16
C ARG A 17 -11.20 -4.89 0.29
N LEU A 18 -10.75 -4.57 1.51
CA LEU A 18 -9.58 -5.21 2.10
C LEU A 18 -9.93 -6.64 2.52
N TRP A 19 -9.05 -7.54 2.19
CA TRP A 19 -9.02 -8.92 2.65
C TRP A 19 -7.58 -9.31 2.88
N PHE A 20 -7.30 -10.12 3.88
CA PHE A 20 -5.94 -10.59 4.17
C PHE A 20 -5.22 -11.18 2.95
N ILE A 21 -5.96 -11.82 2.02
CA ILE A 21 -5.41 -12.38 0.78
C ILE A 21 -4.92 -11.29 -0.20
N ASN A 22 -5.39 -10.04 -0.04
CA ASN A 22 -4.97 -8.92 -0.89
C ASN A 22 -3.55 -8.46 -0.59
N THR A 23 -2.97 -8.91 0.52
CA THR A 23 -1.55 -8.72 0.86
C THR A 23 -0.62 -9.17 -0.26
N GLY A 24 -0.95 -10.25 -0.97
CA GLY A 24 -0.17 -10.74 -2.10
C GLY A 24 -0.55 -10.17 -3.46
N ARG A 25 -1.50 -9.22 -3.51
CA ARG A 25 -1.98 -8.65 -4.78
C ARG A 25 -1.13 -7.47 -5.20
N PHE A 26 0.05 -7.73 -5.72
CA PHE A 26 0.94 -6.73 -6.27
C PHE A 26 1.25 -7.01 -7.75
N HIS A 27 1.62 -5.96 -8.48
CA HIS A 27 2.29 -6.15 -9.74
C HIS A 27 3.73 -6.64 -9.49
N PHE A 28 4.23 -7.57 -10.30
CA PHE A 28 5.57 -8.15 -10.09
C PHE A 28 6.71 -7.09 -10.12
N VAL A 29 6.55 -6.00 -10.89
CA VAL A 29 7.50 -4.89 -10.91
C VAL A 29 7.52 -4.16 -9.57
N ASP A 30 6.36 -3.95 -8.95
CA ASP A 30 6.26 -3.33 -7.63
C ASP A 30 6.96 -4.18 -6.55
N THR A 31 6.68 -5.48 -6.55
CA THR A 31 7.36 -6.44 -5.66
C THR A 31 8.87 -6.46 -5.92
N PHE A 32 9.30 -6.42 -7.17
CA PHE A 32 10.72 -6.40 -7.53
C PHE A 32 11.43 -5.16 -6.95
N TRP A 33 10.84 -3.98 -7.08
CA TRP A 33 11.39 -2.76 -6.51
C TRP A 33 11.45 -2.80 -4.98
N SER A 34 10.42 -3.31 -4.33
CA SER A 34 10.41 -3.48 -2.86
C SER A 34 11.58 -4.37 -2.39
N ILE A 35 11.79 -5.50 -3.05
CA ILE A 35 12.91 -6.41 -2.74
C ILE A 35 14.25 -5.74 -3.05
N LEU A 36 14.38 -5.10 -4.22
CA LEU A 36 15.63 -4.48 -4.65
C LEU A 36 16.08 -3.34 -3.72
N LEU A 37 15.15 -2.62 -3.14
CA LEU A 37 15.47 -1.51 -2.22
C LEU A 37 15.76 -1.99 -0.80
N SER A 38 15.15 -3.09 -0.35
CA SER A 38 15.26 -3.56 1.04
C SER A 38 16.38 -4.59 1.24
N GLN A 39 16.42 -5.64 0.42
CA GLN A 39 17.29 -6.79 0.66
C GLN A 39 18.80 -6.49 0.46
N PRO A 40 19.24 -5.75 -0.58
CA PRO A 40 20.65 -5.41 -0.74
C PRO A 40 21.20 -4.59 0.42
N LEU A 41 20.40 -3.74 1.05
CA LEU A 41 20.83 -2.98 2.22
C LEU A 41 21.19 -3.92 3.38
N LEU A 42 20.38 -4.91 3.67
CA LEU A 42 20.67 -5.91 4.70
C LEU A 42 21.94 -6.69 4.35
N TYR A 43 22.11 -7.05 3.09
CA TYR A 43 23.31 -7.74 2.62
C TYR A 43 24.58 -6.91 2.80
N VAL A 44 24.57 -5.65 2.39
CA VAL A 44 25.72 -4.73 2.53
C VAL A 44 26.06 -4.47 3.99
N LEU A 45 25.06 -4.46 4.87
CA LEU A 45 25.25 -4.34 6.33
C LEU A 45 25.76 -5.63 6.99
N GLY A 46 25.96 -6.70 6.21
CA GLY A 46 26.45 -7.99 6.73
C GLY A 46 25.43 -8.76 7.55
N ALA A 47 24.14 -8.52 7.32
CA ALA A 47 23.09 -9.24 8.06
C ALA A 47 23.17 -10.75 7.78
N PRO A 48 23.11 -11.62 8.81
CA PRO A 48 23.08 -13.06 8.64
C PRO A 48 21.73 -13.52 8.06
N LEU A 49 21.68 -14.73 7.50
CA LEU A 49 20.51 -15.25 6.79
C LEU A 49 19.22 -15.27 7.64
N ASP A 50 19.33 -15.55 8.91
CA ASP A 50 18.20 -15.57 9.82
C ASP A 50 17.54 -14.18 9.94
N VAL A 51 18.30 -13.08 9.85
CA VAL A 51 17.73 -11.72 9.81
C VAL A 51 16.87 -11.53 8.55
N PHE A 52 17.32 -11.99 7.38
CA PHE A 52 16.51 -11.94 6.16
C PHE A 52 15.21 -12.73 6.30
N LEU A 53 15.29 -13.91 6.89
CA LEU A 53 14.12 -14.75 7.13
C LEU A 53 13.13 -14.10 8.11
N TRP A 54 13.63 -13.54 9.22
CA TRP A 54 12.80 -12.85 10.20
C TRP A 54 12.15 -11.58 9.64
N VAL A 55 12.90 -10.77 8.90
CA VAL A 55 12.34 -9.57 8.25
C VAL A 55 11.24 -9.95 7.28
N SER A 56 11.48 -10.95 6.42
CA SER A 56 10.49 -11.42 5.45
C SER A 56 9.25 -12.00 6.11
N ALA A 57 9.42 -12.84 7.13
CA ALA A 57 8.31 -13.44 7.86
C ALA A 57 7.48 -12.38 8.60
N THR A 58 8.14 -11.41 9.24
CA THR A 58 7.47 -10.32 9.96
C THR A 58 6.70 -9.42 8.97
N THR A 59 7.32 -9.06 7.84
CA THR A 59 6.65 -8.28 6.80
C THR A 59 5.42 -9.01 6.25
N ALA A 60 5.53 -10.30 5.95
CA ALA A 60 4.39 -11.08 5.50
C ALA A 60 3.28 -11.15 6.54
N PHE A 61 3.62 -11.34 7.81
CA PHE A 61 2.66 -11.41 8.90
C PHE A 61 1.94 -10.07 9.11
N ILE A 62 2.69 -8.96 9.19
CA ILE A 62 2.11 -7.62 9.33
C ILE A 62 1.25 -7.30 8.10
N GLY A 63 1.72 -7.60 6.90
CA GLY A 63 0.95 -7.40 5.67
C GLY A 63 -0.40 -8.13 5.68
N ILE A 64 -0.44 -9.38 6.16
CA ILE A 64 -1.69 -10.14 6.34
C ILE A 64 -2.61 -9.42 7.33
N LEU A 65 -2.09 -8.93 8.45
CA LEU A 65 -2.88 -8.22 9.46
C LEU A 65 -3.42 -6.90 8.93
N THR A 66 -2.60 -6.08 8.28
CA THR A 66 -3.01 -4.75 7.79
C THR A 66 -4.13 -4.83 6.77
N HIS A 67 -4.18 -5.91 5.98
CA HIS A 67 -5.24 -6.14 5.01
C HIS A 67 -6.47 -6.86 5.59
N CYS A 68 -6.48 -7.22 6.86
CA CYS A 68 -7.69 -7.73 7.49
C CYS A 68 -8.79 -6.67 7.50
N ASN A 69 -9.99 -7.06 7.07
CA ASN A 69 -11.17 -6.19 7.08
C ASN A 69 -11.79 -6.12 8.48
N ILE A 70 -11.02 -5.66 9.44
CA ILE A 70 -11.43 -5.53 10.84
C ILE A 70 -11.35 -4.06 11.27
N GLU A 71 -12.24 -3.67 12.14
CA GLU A 71 -12.19 -2.37 12.80
C GLU A 71 -11.41 -2.52 14.11
N THR A 72 -10.23 -1.96 14.14
CA THR A 72 -9.37 -2.00 15.32
C THR A 72 -8.86 -0.61 15.65
N ARG A 73 -8.78 -0.31 16.94
CA ARG A 73 -8.00 0.80 17.47
C ARG A 73 -7.05 0.20 18.49
N THR A 74 -5.80 0.10 18.13
CA THR A 74 -4.80 -0.62 18.90
C THR A 74 -3.97 0.30 19.80
N GLY A 75 -4.31 1.60 19.83
CA GLY A 75 -3.70 2.58 20.72
C GLY A 75 -2.19 2.76 20.44
N TYR A 76 -1.34 2.43 21.39
CA TYR A 76 0.10 2.58 21.19
C TYR A 76 0.70 1.77 20.05
N LEU A 77 0.06 0.67 19.64
CA LEU A 77 0.53 -0.10 18.49
C LEU A 77 0.35 0.66 17.17
N ASP A 78 -0.69 1.49 17.05
CA ASP A 78 -0.88 2.38 15.90
C ASP A 78 0.26 3.43 15.79
N PHE A 79 0.95 3.67 16.89
CA PHE A 79 2.11 4.57 16.89
C PHE A 79 3.35 3.92 16.28
N ILE A 80 3.52 2.61 16.42
CA ILE A 80 4.73 1.88 16.05
C ILE A 80 4.54 1.14 14.74
N PHE A 81 3.43 0.41 14.61
CA PHE A 81 3.17 -0.49 13.50
C PHE A 81 2.09 0.05 12.56
N ASN A 82 2.18 -0.34 11.31
CA ASN A 82 1.06 -0.20 10.40
C ASN A 82 -0.03 -1.19 10.82
N THR A 83 -1.20 -0.68 11.15
CA THR A 83 -2.34 -1.47 11.64
C THR A 83 -3.46 -1.51 10.58
N PRO A 84 -4.44 -2.40 10.69
CA PRO A 84 -5.57 -2.44 9.77
C PRO A 84 -6.28 -1.09 9.62
N GLN A 85 -6.38 -0.31 10.71
CA GLN A 85 -6.96 1.02 10.67
C GLN A 85 -6.12 1.99 9.85
N LEU A 86 -4.82 2.08 10.10
CA LEU A 86 -3.93 3.01 9.43
C LEU A 86 -3.80 2.67 7.93
N HIS A 87 -3.67 1.38 7.62
CA HIS A 87 -3.58 0.92 6.24
C HIS A 87 -4.89 1.13 5.47
N ARG A 88 -6.03 1.09 6.15
CA ARG A 88 -7.33 1.39 5.50
C ARG A 88 -7.43 2.87 5.11
N TRP A 89 -6.84 3.80 5.89
CA TRP A 89 -6.69 5.19 5.46
C TRP A 89 -5.85 5.28 4.20
N HIS A 90 -4.74 4.54 4.13
CA HIS A 90 -3.87 4.47 2.96
C HIS A 90 -4.62 4.00 1.68
N HIS A 91 -5.59 3.11 1.81
CA HIS A 91 -6.44 2.67 0.72
C HIS A 91 -7.64 3.58 0.42
N SER A 92 -7.75 4.74 1.09
CA SER A 92 -8.82 5.69 0.81
C SER A 92 -8.77 6.23 -0.61
N MET A 93 -9.94 6.38 -1.23
CA MET A 93 -10.06 7.06 -2.53
C MET A 93 -9.81 8.56 -2.44
N ARG A 94 -9.83 9.16 -1.25
CA ARG A 94 -9.52 10.57 -1.04
C ARG A 94 -8.02 10.74 -0.95
N LEU A 95 -7.43 11.55 -1.82
CA LEU A 95 -5.97 11.72 -1.91
C LEU A 95 -5.35 12.26 -0.61
N GLU A 96 -6.09 13.10 0.12
CA GLU A 96 -5.63 13.67 1.40
C GLU A 96 -5.44 12.61 2.48
N GLU A 97 -6.13 11.47 2.35
CA GLU A 97 -6.07 10.32 3.24
C GLU A 97 -5.19 9.21 2.67
N GLY A 98 -5.40 8.88 1.38
CA GLY A 98 -4.73 7.77 0.70
C GLY A 98 -3.23 8.02 0.49
N ASN A 99 -2.83 9.29 0.27
CA ASN A 99 -1.42 9.67 0.15
C ASN A 99 -0.75 9.83 1.54
N ARG A 100 -1.07 8.94 2.47
CA ARG A 100 -0.56 8.88 3.83
C ARG A 100 -0.23 7.44 4.21
N ASN A 101 0.42 7.25 5.35
CA ASN A 101 0.68 5.94 5.95
C ASN A 101 1.38 4.97 4.99
N TYR A 102 2.48 5.40 4.40
CA TYR A 102 3.26 4.62 3.41
C TYR A 102 4.08 3.49 4.03
N GLY A 103 4.31 3.53 5.33
CA GLY A 103 5.09 2.51 6.02
C GLY A 103 4.45 1.13 5.91
N GLU A 104 5.14 0.18 5.30
CA GLU A 104 4.65 -1.18 5.12
C GLU A 104 4.46 -1.90 6.46
N ASN A 105 5.45 -1.78 7.36
CA ASN A 105 5.46 -2.44 8.68
C ASN A 105 5.45 -1.43 9.82
N LEU A 106 6.29 -0.39 9.73
CA LEU A 106 6.55 0.56 10.80
C LEU A 106 6.12 1.97 10.39
N MET A 107 5.40 2.63 11.29
CA MET A 107 4.95 4.02 11.12
C MET A 107 6.04 5.05 11.43
N LEU A 108 7.24 4.61 11.79
CA LEU A 108 8.39 5.48 12.09
C LEU A 108 8.70 6.46 10.94
N TRP A 109 8.69 5.94 9.72
CA TRP A 109 9.00 6.74 8.52
C TRP A 109 7.90 7.77 8.24
N ASP A 110 6.63 7.39 8.38
CA ASP A 110 5.52 8.31 8.19
C ASP A 110 5.54 9.44 9.23
N ARG A 111 5.97 9.15 10.45
CA ARG A 111 6.14 10.18 11.48
C ARG A 111 7.32 11.09 11.18
N LEU A 112 8.43 10.54 10.74
CA LEU A 112 9.62 11.31 10.40
C LEU A 112 9.39 12.24 9.19
N PHE A 113 8.67 11.76 8.19
CA PHE A 113 8.40 12.50 6.95
C PHE A 113 7.07 13.26 6.94
N GLY A 114 6.30 13.21 8.05
CA GLY A 114 5.03 13.92 8.17
C GLY A 114 3.88 13.35 7.32
N THR A 115 3.97 12.08 6.95
CA THR A 115 2.95 11.37 6.19
C THR A 115 2.02 10.51 7.05
N TYR A 116 2.26 10.44 8.37
CA TYR A 116 1.36 9.77 9.28
C TYR A 116 -0.01 10.44 9.32
N TYR A 117 -1.06 9.65 9.24
CA TYR A 117 -2.44 10.11 9.31
C TYR A 117 -3.32 9.13 10.08
N ASP A 118 -4.04 9.63 11.06
CA ASP A 118 -5.19 9.00 11.70
C ASP A 118 -6.16 10.09 12.16
N ASP A 119 -7.44 9.83 12.03
CA ASP A 119 -8.49 10.73 12.51
C ASP A 119 -9.28 10.03 13.62
N PRO A 120 -9.05 10.37 14.90
CA PRO A 120 -9.73 9.73 16.01
C PRO A 120 -11.22 10.04 16.08
N SER A 121 -11.70 11.10 15.39
CA SER A 121 -13.10 11.53 15.41
C SER A 121 -13.98 10.70 14.50
N ARG A 122 -13.43 9.99 13.53
CA ARG A 122 -14.16 9.17 12.56
C ARG A 122 -13.47 7.84 12.27
N ARG A 123 -14.19 6.95 11.63
CA ARG A 123 -13.62 5.68 11.15
C ARG A 123 -13.00 5.85 9.77
N PRO A 124 -11.99 5.03 9.41
CA PRO A 124 -11.51 4.93 8.05
C PRO A 124 -12.65 4.64 7.07
N PRO A 125 -12.54 5.06 5.80
CA PRO A 125 -13.62 4.93 4.84
C PRO A 125 -13.99 3.46 4.61
N ALA A 126 -15.28 3.19 4.53
CA ALA A 126 -15.77 1.87 4.13
C ALA A 126 -15.50 1.61 2.63
N ARG A 127 -15.58 2.67 1.81
CA ARG A 127 -15.29 2.62 0.38
C ARG A 127 -13.83 2.95 0.15
N ILE A 128 -13.11 2.02 -0.43
CA ILE A 128 -11.70 2.09 -0.77
C ILE A 128 -11.49 1.81 -2.26
N GLY A 129 -10.30 2.03 -2.76
CA GLY A 129 -9.93 1.79 -4.15
C GLY A 129 -9.27 2.98 -4.82
N ILE A 130 -9.33 3.01 -6.13
CA ILE A 130 -8.82 4.07 -6.99
C ILE A 130 -9.91 4.61 -7.89
N HIS A 131 -9.72 5.81 -8.42
CA HIS A 131 -10.66 6.42 -9.37
C HIS A 131 -10.43 5.94 -10.80
N GLU A 132 -9.21 5.57 -11.13
CA GLU A 132 -8.82 5.12 -12.46
C GLU A 132 -9.52 3.80 -12.81
N PRO A 133 -9.98 3.65 -14.06
CA PRO A 133 -10.61 2.41 -14.52
C PRO A 133 -9.57 1.28 -14.56
N MET A 134 -9.72 0.30 -13.68
CA MET A 134 -8.85 -0.87 -13.62
C MET A 134 -9.59 -2.08 -14.20
N PRO A 135 -8.96 -2.89 -15.09
CA PRO A 135 -9.56 -4.10 -15.60
C PRO A 135 -10.00 -5.05 -14.49
N ALA A 136 -11.15 -5.73 -14.65
CA ALA A 136 -11.69 -6.62 -13.64
C ALA A 136 -10.83 -7.87 -13.42
N ARG A 137 -10.18 -8.39 -14.49
CA ARG A 137 -9.37 -9.61 -14.39
C ARG A 137 -7.94 -9.28 -14.01
N PHE A 138 -7.40 -9.96 -13.00
CA PHE A 138 -6.04 -9.75 -12.50
C PHE A 138 -4.96 -9.83 -13.61
N ARG A 139 -5.06 -10.81 -14.52
CA ARG A 139 -4.13 -10.92 -15.66
C ARG A 139 -4.10 -9.67 -16.54
N ASP A 140 -5.24 -9.00 -16.72
CA ASP A 140 -5.34 -7.80 -17.56
C ASP A 140 -4.77 -6.58 -16.81
N GLN A 141 -4.79 -6.61 -15.47
CA GLN A 141 -4.15 -5.62 -14.60
C GLN A 141 -2.61 -5.71 -14.64
N LEU A 142 -2.05 -6.91 -14.87
CA LEU A 142 -0.61 -7.06 -15.05
C LEU A 142 -0.10 -6.42 -16.35
N VAL A 143 -0.99 -6.20 -17.33
CA VAL A 143 -0.65 -5.51 -18.59
C VAL A 143 -0.99 -4.02 -18.52
N TYR A 144 -1.90 -3.64 -17.63
CA TYR A 144 -2.41 -2.27 -17.50
C TYR A 144 -1.31 -1.20 -17.37
N PRO A 145 -0.28 -1.36 -16.51
CA PRO A 145 0.77 -0.34 -16.35
C PRO A 145 1.57 -0.04 -17.61
N PHE A 146 1.58 -0.95 -18.58
CA PHE A 146 2.33 -0.81 -19.84
C PHE A 146 1.49 -0.21 -20.97
N ARG A 147 0.19 -0.03 -20.75
CA ARG A 147 -0.70 0.63 -21.72
C ARG A 147 -0.57 2.14 -21.58
N SER A 148 -0.70 2.86 -22.68
CA SER A 148 -0.84 4.31 -22.63
C SER A 148 -2.08 4.66 -21.80
N PRO A 149 -2.02 5.69 -20.92
CA PRO A 149 -3.24 6.17 -20.28
C PRO A 149 -4.27 6.50 -21.36
N PRO A 150 -5.58 6.28 -21.09
CA PRO A 150 -6.62 6.80 -21.96
C PRO A 150 -6.33 8.29 -22.20
N ALA A 151 -6.46 8.74 -23.45
CA ALA A 151 -6.45 10.17 -23.71
C ALA A 151 -7.48 10.80 -22.76
N GLU A 152 -7.07 11.82 -22.01
CA GLU A 152 -8.02 12.60 -21.21
C GLU A 152 -9.11 13.07 -22.18
N GLU A 153 -10.32 12.51 -22.05
CA GLU A 153 -11.48 13.11 -22.68
C GLU A 153 -11.53 14.53 -22.12
N SER A 154 -11.14 15.48 -22.97
CA SER A 154 -11.26 16.90 -22.66
C SER A 154 -12.72 17.13 -22.28
N SER A 155 -12.96 17.31 -20.98
CA SER A 155 -14.26 17.74 -20.49
C SER A 155 -14.67 18.97 -21.30
N PRO A 156 -15.83 18.97 -21.97
CA PRO A 156 -16.27 20.17 -22.64
C PRO A 156 -16.34 21.26 -21.56
N ALA A 157 -15.65 22.36 -21.82
CA ALA A 157 -15.74 23.54 -20.99
C ALA A 157 -17.20 23.98 -20.94
N GLU A 158 -17.81 23.90 -19.75
CA GLU A 158 -19.04 24.63 -19.42
C GLU A 158 -18.73 26.05 -18.96
#